data_d98dfe6f58c10ef33d5d4115c57db9d5
#
_entry.id   d98dfe6f58c10ef33d5d4115c57db9d5
#
_cell.length_a   1.000
_cell.length_b   1.000
_cell.length_c   1.000
_cell.angle_alpha   90.00
_cell.angle_beta   90.00
_cell.angle_gamma   90.00
#
_symmetry.space_group_name_H-M   'P 1'
#
loop_
_entity.id
_entity.type
_entity.pdbx_description
1 polymer ?
#
loop_
_entity_poly.entity_id
_entity_poly.type
_entity_poly.pdbx_seq_one_letter_code
_entity_poly.pdbx_strand_id
1 'polypeptide(L)'
;MTRAKRDGGIDGYGKLKVGITFLNVAVQCKRWNNTSVGRTEIDKFRGAIQGDFEQGILLTTSKFSKEALGATSKKGAVPIILIDGSTIVDIMIEKKFGIDIEQIPIYINALDVVLNED
;
A
#
# COMPACT_ATOMS: atom_id res chain seq x y z
N MET A 1 2.83 11.72 -10.69
CA MET A 1 1.80 10.91 -10.06
C MET A 1 0.48 11.64 -9.98
N THR A 2 -0.58 10.97 -10.28
CA THR A 2 -1.89 11.57 -10.24
C THR A 2 -2.36 11.70 -8.80
N ARG A 3 -2.99 12.82 -8.52
CA ARG A 3 -3.59 13.00 -7.22
C ARG A 3 -4.76 12.05 -7.07
N ALA A 4 -4.71 11.26 -6.03
CA ALA A 4 -5.77 10.30 -5.79
C ALA A 4 -7.03 10.98 -5.30
N LYS A 5 -8.15 10.40 -5.62
CA LYS A 5 -9.41 10.87 -5.11
C LYS A 5 -9.67 10.26 -3.75
N ARG A 6 -10.28 11.04 -2.89
CA ARG A 6 -10.51 10.55 -1.56
C ARG A 6 -11.39 9.34 -1.53
N ASP A 7 -12.44 9.35 -2.33
CA ASP A 7 -13.38 8.28 -2.33
C ASP A 7 -12.86 7.03 -3.00
N GLY A 8 -11.78 7.16 -3.79
CA GLY A 8 -11.24 6.03 -4.48
C GLY A 8 -10.35 5.15 -3.65
N GLY A 9 -9.88 5.67 -2.52
CA GLY A 9 -9.00 4.90 -1.68
C GLY A 9 -7.66 4.62 -2.31
N ILE A 10 -7.23 5.46 -3.24
CA ILE A 10 -5.95 5.30 -3.91
C ILE A 10 -5.17 6.58 -3.71
N ASP A 11 -4.02 6.46 -3.03
CA ASP A 11 -3.18 7.62 -2.79
C ASP A 11 -2.08 7.76 -3.82
N GLY A 12 -1.78 6.67 -4.51
CA GLY A 12 -0.78 6.71 -5.55
C GLY A 12 -0.81 5.43 -6.34
N TYR A 13 -0.10 5.44 -7.46
CA TYR A 13 -0.01 4.25 -8.26
C TYR A 13 1.25 4.31 -9.11
N GLY A 14 1.62 3.18 -9.67
CA GLY A 14 2.81 3.10 -10.49
C GLY A 14 2.91 1.75 -11.14
N LYS A 15 4.03 1.54 -11.80
CA LYS A 15 4.31 0.27 -12.45
C LYS A 15 5.53 -0.36 -11.79
N LEU A 16 5.41 -1.65 -11.53
CA LEU A 16 6.49 -2.41 -10.95
C LEU A 16 6.98 -3.39 -11.99
N LYS A 17 8.26 -3.34 -12.29
CA LYS A 17 8.83 -4.25 -13.27
C LYS A 17 9.09 -5.60 -12.64
N VAL A 18 8.56 -6.63 -13.27
CA VAL A 18 8.73 -8.00 -12.80
C VAL A 18 9.19 -8.83 -14.00
N GLY A 19 10.49 -9.15 -14.03
CA GLY A 19 11.03 -9.84 -15.17
C GLY A 19 10.91 -9.00 -16.42
N ILE A 20 10.20 -9.49 -17.40
CA ILE A 20 10.01 -8.79 -18.68
C ILE A 20 8.67 -8.09 -18.76
N THR A 21 7.93 -8.05 -17.65
CA THR A 21 6.61 -7.46 -17.67
C THR A 21 6.49 -6.42 -16.58
N PHE A 22 5.35 -5.76 -16.55
CA PHE A 22 5.06 -4.74 -15.55
C PHE A 22 3.73 -5.04 -14.89
N LEU A 23 3.65 -4.72 -13.62
CA LEU A 23 2.40 -4.78 -12.88
C LEU A 23 1.95 -3.36 -12.58
N ASN A 24 0.66 -3.10 -12.73
CA ASN A 24 0.10 -1.84 -12.29
C ASN A 24 -0.24 -1.97 -10.82
N VAL A 25 0.34 -1.10 -10.00
CA VAL A 25 0.24 -1.19 -8.55
C VAL A 25 -0.44 0.05 -8.01
N ALA A 26 -1.38 -0.16 -7.12
CA ALA A 26 -2.06 0.94 -6.43
C ALA A 26 -1.66 0.93 -4.97
N VAL A 27 -1.56 2.12 -4.38
CA VAL A 27 -1.12 2.28 -3.00
C VAL A 27 -2.13 3.14 -2.25
N GLN A 28 -2.43 2.73 -1.03
CA GLN A 28 -3.25 3.51 -0.13
C GLN A 28 -2.58 3.55 1.24
N CYS A 29 -2.67 4.69 1.91
CA CYS A 29 -2.12 4.85 3.26
C CYS A 29 -3.23 5.16 4.23
N LYS A 30 -3.21 4.50 5.38
CA LYS A 30 -4.12 4.77 6.49
C LYS A 30 -3.30 5.28 7.65
N ARG A 31 -3.43 6.55 7.96
CA ARG A 31 -2.65 7.17 9.05
C ARG A 31 -3.44 7.14 10.34
N TRP A 32 -3.58 5.96 10.88
CA TRP A 32 -4.34 5.72 12.09
C TRP A 32 -3.38 5.53 13.24
N ASN A 33 -3.76 5.98 14.41
CA ASN A 33 -2.86 5.93 15.57
C ASN A 33 -3.10 4.73 16.45
N ASN A 34 -4.31 4.59 16.95
CA ASN A 34 -4.58 3.56 17.94
C ASN A 34 -5.50 2.46 17.45
N THR A 35 -6.13 2.67 16.33
CA THR A 35 -7.11 1.72 15.82
C THR A 35 -6.47 0.84 14.76
N SER A 36 -6.70 -0.46 14.88
CA SER A 36 -6.23 -1.39 13.87
C SER A 36 -7.03 -1.22 12.60
N VAL A 37 -6.35 -1.36 11.47
CA VAL A 37 -7.02 -1.35 10.18
C VAL A 37 -7.65 -2.71 9.98
N GLY A 38 -8.95 -2.73 9.78
CA GLY A 38 -9.70 -3.96 9.73
C GLY A 38 -10.01 -4.41 8.32
N ARG A 39 -10.73 -5.52 8.25
CA ARG A 39 -11.07 -6.13 6.98
C ARG A 39 -11.88 -5.20 6.08
N THR A 40 -12.74 -4.39 6.67
CA THR A 40 -13.56 -3.48 5.89
C THR A 40 -12.71 -2.57 5.00
N GLU A 41 -11.60 -2.10 5.55
CA GLU A 41 -10.72 -1.23 4.79
C GLU A 41 -10.04 -1.98 3.66
N ILE A 42 -9.67 -3.24 3.90
CA ILE A 42 -9.08 -4.06 2.86
C ILE A 42 -10.07 -4.25 1.71
N ASP A 43 -11.31 -4.58 2.06
CA ASP A 43 -12.33 -4.82 1.05
C ASP A 43 -12.65 -3.57 0.25
N LYS A 44 -12.69 -2.42 0.91
CA LYS A 44 -12.93 -1.15 0.23
C LYS A 44 -11.81 -0.85 -0.76
N PHE A 45 -10.58 -1.04 -0.32
CA PHE A 45 -9.43 -0.77 -1.17
C PHE A 45 -9.45 -1.71 -2.38
N ARG A 46 -9.70 -2.99 -2.12
CA ARG A 46 -9.76 -3.96 -3.21
C ARG A 46 -10.85 -3.59 -4.21
N GLY A 47 -12.00 -3.15 -3.71
CA GLY A 47 -13.08 -2.74 -4.58
C GLY A 47 -12.70 -1.56 -5.46
N ALA A 48 -11.89 -0.66 -4.92
CA ALA A 48 -11.49 0.53 -5.64
C ALA A 48 -10.50 0.22 -6.77
N ILE A 49 -9.72 -0.84 -6.62
CA ILE A 49 -8.65 -1.12 -7.58
C ILE A 49 -8.90 -2.33 -8.46
N GLN A 50 -9.93 -3.11 -8.14
CA GLN A 50 -10.21 -4.33 -8.89
C GLN A 50 -10.50 -3.98 -10.35
N GLY A 51 -9.82 -4.64 -11.25
CA GLY A 51 -10.02 -4.41 -12.67
C GLY A 51 -9.01 -3.48 -13.30
N ASP A 52 -8.44 -2.56 -12.50
CA ASP A 52 -7.52 -1.57 -13.03
C ASP A 52 -6.08 -1.82 -12.63
N PHE A 53 -5.87 -2.57 -11.57
CA PHE A 53 -4.53 -2.81 -11.05
C PHE A 53 -4.34 -4.29 -10.79
N GLU A 54 -3.10 -4.76 -10.92
CA GLU A 54 -2.77 -6.15 -10.65
C GLU A 54 -2.32 -6.37 -9.22
N GLN A 55 -1.99 -5.30 -8.49
CA GLN A 55 -1.46 -5.42 -7.16
C GLN A 55 -1.86 -4.23 -6.34
N GLY A 56 -2.28 -4.45 -5.10
CA GLY A 56 -2.55 -3.36 -4.18
C GLY A 56 -1.58 -3.42 -3.01
N ILE A 57 -1.22 -2.24 -2.49
CA ILE A 57 -0.38 -2.12 -1.31
C ILE A 57 -1.09 -1.17 -0.36
N LEU A 58 -1.40 -1.66 0.83
CA LEU A 58 -2.05 -0.85 1.84
C LEU A 58 -1.10 -0.66 3.01
N LEU A 59 -0.75 0.60 3.26
CA LEU A 59 0.15 0.93 4.35
C LEU A 59 -0.63 1.57 5.49
N THR A 60 -0.15 1.37 6.70
CA THR A 60 -0.72 2.08 7.85
C THR A 60 0.37 2.39 8.84
N THR A 61 0.21 3.49 9.55
CA THR A 61 1.10 3.81 10.66
C THR A 61 0.72 3.02 11.90
N SER A 62 -0.45 2.40 11.89
CA SER A 62 -0.92 1.59 12.99
C SER A 62 -0.58 0.12 12.70
N LYS A 63 -1.54 -0.75 12.86
CA LYS A 63 -1.37 -2.17 12.62
C LYS A 63 -2.64 -2.71 11.99
N PHE A 64 -2.59 -3.94 11.54
CA PHE A 64 -3.74 -4.58 10.91
C PHE A 64 -4.35 -5.59 11.88
N SER A 65 -5.65 -5.70 11.81
CA SER A 65 -6.36 -6.69 12.62
C SER A 65 -6.11 -8.09 12.06
N LYS A 66 -6.44 -9.08 12.86
CA LYS A 66 -6.30 -10.46 12.41
C LYS A 66 -7.19 -10.73 11.21
N GLU A 67 -8.38 -10.17 11.22
CA GLU A 67 -9.32 -10.34 10.11
C GLU A 67 -8.76 -9.71 8.83
N ALA A 68 -8.09 -8.56 8.97
CA ALA A 68 -7.50 -7.91 7.81
C ALA A 68 -6.41 -8.78 7.21
N LEU A 69 -5.57 -9.36 8.07
CA LEU A 69 -4.50 -10.20 7.58
C LEU A 69 -5.04 -11.41 6.79
N GLY A 70 -6.20 -11.90 7.19
CA GLY A 70 -6.81 -13.01 6.48
C GLY A 70 -7.51 -12.61 5.20
N ALA A 71 -7.67 -11.31 4.95
CA ALA A 71 -8.40 -10.84 3.79
C ALA A 71 -7.50 -10.43 2.63
N THR A 72 -6.20 -10.63 2.76
CA THR A 72 -5.25 -10.17 1.74
C THR A 72 -5.33 -10.96 0.45
N SER A 73 -5.79 -12.17 0.53
CA SER A 73 -5.88 -13.05 -0.63
C SER A 73 -7.29 -13.53 -0.78
N LYS A 74 -7.84 -13.34 -1.97
CA LYS A 74 -9.18 -13.77 -2.27
C LYS A 74 -9.18 -14.25 -3.70
N LYS A 75 -9.71 -15.45 -3.91
CA LYS A 75 -9.71 -16.07 -5.22
C LYS A 75 -10.39 -15.16 -6.24
N GLY A 76 -9.71 -14.92 -7.34
CA GLY A 76 -10.26 -14.09 -8.41
C GLY A 76 -10.18 -12.60 -8.16
N ALA A 77 -9.51 -12.18 -7.11
CA ALA A 77 -9.42 -10.76 -6.77
C ALA A 77 -7.96 -10.32 -6.70
N VAL A 78 -7.76 -9.01 -6.85
CA VAL A 78 -6.43 -8.42 -6.79
C VAL A 78 -5.82 -8.69 -5.41
N PRO A 79 -4.59 -9.19 -5.37
CA PRO A 79 -3.91 -9.40 -4.09
C PRO A 79 -3.54 -8.08 -3.44
N ILE A 80 -3.59 -8.04 -2.12
CA ILE A 80 -3.27 -6.85 -1.36
C ILE A 80 -2.11 -7.17 -0.43
N ILE A 81 -1.08 -6.35 -0.47
CA ILE A 81 0.03 -6.46 0.46
C ILE A 81 -0.19 -5.45 1.58
N LEU A 82 -0.05 -5.91 2.81
CA LEU A 82 -0.25 -5.05 3.98
C LEU A 82 1.11 -4.72 4.59
N ILE A 83 1.35 -3.44 4.81
CA ILE A 83 2.60 -2.98 5.41
C ILE A 83 2.25 -2.06 6.56
N ASP A 84 2.55 -2.50 7.79
CA ASP A 84 2.24 -1.69 8.97
C ASP A 84 3.44 -0.81 9.33
N GLY A 85 3.26 0.00 10.38
CA GLY A 85 4.28 0.96 10.76
C GLY A 85 5.60 0.31 11.09
N SER A 86 5.56 -0.83 11.79
CA SER A 86 6.77 -1.54 12.13
C SER A 86 7.51 -2.01 10.88
N THR A 87 6.76 -2.55 9.95
CA THR A 87 7.35 -3.05 8.71
C THR A 87 7.91 -1.92 7.86
N ILE A 88 7.25 -0.76 7.87
CA ILE A 88 7.76 0.40 7.14
C ILE A 88 9.14 0.77 7.67
N VAL A 89 9.29 0.80 9.00
CA VAL A 89 10.57 1.13 9.60
C VAL A 89 11.63 0.10 9.19
N ASP A 90 11.26 -1.18 9.22
CA ASP A 90 12.19 -2.23 8.84
C ASP A 90 12.65 -2.07 7.40
N ILE A 91 11.73 -1.73 6.51
CA ILE A 91 12.08 -1.54 5.10
C ILE A 91 13.04 -0.36 4.96
N MET A 92 12.78 0.72 5.67
CA MET A 92 13.66 1.88 5.60
C MET A 92 15.07 1.55 6.05
N ILE A 93 15.18 0.78 7.13
CA ILE A 93 16.48 0.39 7.65
C ILE A 93 17.19 -0.53 6.66
N GLU A 94 16.50 -1.52 6.18
CA GLU A 94 17.07 -2.51 5.29
C GLU A 94 17.55 -1.88 3.99
N LYS A 95 16.78 -0.95 3.45
CA LYS A 95 17.12 -0.29 2.20
C LYS A 95 18.02 0.90 2.40
N LYS A 96 18.38 1.19 3.64
CA LYS A 96 19.20 2.34 3.97
C LYS A 96 18.58 3.60 3.42
N PHE A 97 17.36 3.73 3.74
CA PHE A 97 16.48 4.85 3.40
C PHE A 97 17.09 5.82 2.39
N GLY A 98 16.47 5.90 1.24
CA GLY A 98 16.84 6.88 0.23
C GLY A 98 17.83 6.38 -0.79
N ILE A 99 18.32 5.18 -0.66
CA ILE A 99 19.31 4.70 -1.59
C ILE A 99 18.72 4.28 -2.92
N ASP A 100 17.60 3.58 -2.88
CA ASP A 100 17.01 3.06 -4.11
C ASP A 100 15.74 3.78 -4.48
N ILE A 101 15.74 5.08 -4.34
CA ILE A 101 14.56 5.88 -4.62
C ILE A 101 14.01 5.62 -6.01
N GLU A 102 14.88 5.55 -6.97
CA GLU A 102 14.44 5.39 -8.35
C GLU A 102 13.90 4.00 -8.63
N GLN A 103 14.30 3.04 -7.83
CA GLN A 103 13.90 1.66 -8.06
C GLN A 103 12.60 1.31 -7.37
N ILE A 104 12.20 2.10 -6.38
CA ILE A 104 10.95 1.84 -5.67
C ILE A 104 10.17 3.14 -5.47
N PRO A 105 9.85 3.83 -6.55
CA PRO A 105 9.17 5.12 -6.44
C PRO A 105 7.82 5.04 -5.76
N ILE A 106 7.13 3.91 -5.88
CA ILE A 106 5.83 3.75 -5.23
C ILE A 106 5.99 3.79 -3.72
N TYR A 107 6.99 3.07 -3.22
CA TYR A 107 7.26 3.08 -1.79
C TYR A 107 7.64 4.47 -1.32
N ILE A 108 8.45 5.17 -2.10
CA ILE A 108 8.88 6.50 -1.71
C ILE A 108 7.69 7.44 -1.56
N ASN A 109 6.79 7.41 -2.53
CA ASN A 109 5.61 8.26 -2.47
C ASN A 109 4.73 7.91 -1.27
N ALA A 110 4.56 6.62 -1.02
CA ALA A 110 3.73 6.18 0.09
C ALA A 110 4.37 6.57 1.42
N LEU A 111 5.68 6.43 1.52
CA LEU A 111 6.37 6.79 2.73
C LEU A 111 6.28 8.28 3.01
N ASP A 112 6.35 9.09 1.96
CA ASP A 112 6.19 10.53 2.13
C ASP A 112 4.84 10.86 2.76
N VAL A 113 3.80 10.20 2.29
CA VAL A 113 2.47 10.42 2.84
C VAL A 113 2.45 10.04 4.33
N VAL A 114 3.07 8.93 4.66
CA VAL A 114 3.07 8.44 6.03
C VAL A 114 3.96 9.29 6.92
N LEU A 115 5.17 9.61 6.47
CA LEU A 115 6.14 10.27 7.31
C LEU A 115 5.91 11.76 7.46
N ASN A 116 5.29 12.39 6.49
CA ASN A 116 5.01 13.83 6.55
C ASN A 116 3.64 14.12 7.08
N GLU A 117 3.07 13.16 7.71
CA GLU A 117 1.77 13.27 8.31
C GLU A 117 1.84 14.11 9.57
N ASP A 118 0.91 14.96 9.74
CA ASP A 118 0.85 15.76 10.98
C ASP A 118 0.00 15.15 11.99
#